data_4e1fef776c2a7423d4254e9dda35df1c
#
_entry.id   4e1fef776c2a7423d4254e9dda35df1c
#
_cell.length_a   1.000
_cell.length_b   1.000
_cell.length_c   1.000
_cell.angle_alpha   90.00
_cell.angle_beta   90.00
_cell.angle_gamma   90.00
#
_symmetry.space_group_name_H-M   'P 1'
#
loop_
_entity.id
_entity.type
_entity.pdbx_description
1 polymer ?
#
loop_
_entity_poly.entity_id
_entity_poly.type
_entity_poly.pdbx_seq_one_letter_code
_entity_poly.pdbx_strand_id
1 'polypeptide(L)'
;MFVKLALAVLPLLSSVLAIDGCTRNATVVSGDTCDSISRKYGVSTYQLALVNDATIDENCDNLQPGQVVCLGIEEHDCTKVYTVVADDTCDYIQQTYGISNETLWSNNPQIDDACDNIYVGEVLCVDTESYTYPQYNETLYNALAYTYLPYCDE
;
A
#
# COMPACT_ATOMS: atom_id res chain seq x y z
N MET A 1 18.59 22.02 -54.28
CA MET A 1 17.29 22.05 -53.57
C MET A 1 17.31 20.92 -52.57
N PHE A 2 17.73 21.21 -51.33
CA PHE A 2 17.87 20.18 -50.27
C PHE A 2 16.60 20.14 -49.44
N VAL A 3 15.87 19.02 -49.53
CA VAL A 3 14.70 18.78 -48.72
C VAL A 3 15.19 18.31 -47.33
N LYS A 4 14.99 19.15 -46.29
CA LYS A 4 15.23 18.77 -44.90
C LYS A 4 14.05 17.91 -44.42
N LEU A 5 14.31 16.61 -44.26
CA LEU A 5 13.37 15.69 -43.61
C LEU A 5 13.40 15.97 -42.11
N ALA A 6 12.36 16.56 -41.57
CA ALA A 6 12.18 16.71 -40.12
C ALA A 6 11.64 15.38 -39.59
N LEU A 7 12.46 14.65 -38.83
CA LEU A 7 11.97 13.53 -38.02
C LEU A 7 11.11 14.09 -36.86
N ALA A 8 9.83 13.88 -36.95
CA ALA A 8 8.94 14.11 -35.83
C ALA A 8 9.16 12.98 -34.79
N VAL A 9 9.76 13.33 -33.66
CA VAL A 9 9.81 12.45 -32.47
C VAL A 9 8.43 12.46 -31.86
N LEU A 10 7.64 11.41 -32.08
CA LEU A 10 6.41 11.21 -31.32
C LEU A 10 6.79 10.89 -29.87
N PRO A 11 6.20 11.59 -28.87
CA PRO A 11 6.36 11.17 -27.49
C PRO A 11 5.70 9.79 -27.34
N LEU A 12 6.47 8.81 -26.85
CA LEU A 12 5.92 7.56 -26.34
C LEU A 12 5.02 7.90 -25.15
N LEU A 13 3.72 7.95 -25.40
CA LEU A 13 2.76 7.92 -24.30
C LEU A 13 2.90 6.54 -23.66
N SER A 14 3.62 6.48 -22.55
CA SER A 14 3.58 5.34 -21.65
C SER A 14 2.13 5.22 -21.18
N SER A 15 1.43 4.23 -21.69
CA SER A 15 0.11 3.88 -21.19
C SER A 15 0.30 3.43 -19.75
N VAL A 16 -0.01 4.30 -18.81
CA VAL A 16 -0.19 3.91 -17.41
C VAL A 16 -1.37 2.95 -17.43
N LEU A 17 -1.11 1.66 -17.21
CA LEU A 17 -2.18 0.70 -16.96
C LEU A 17 -2.85 1.14 -15.65
N ALA A 18 -4.00 1.77 -15.76
CA ALA A 18 -4.82 2.08 -14.60
C ALA A 18 -5.24 0.76 -13.95
N ILE A 19 -4.97 0.61 -12.66
CA ILE A 19 -5.47 -0.52 -11.88
C ILE A 19 -7.00 -0.40 -11.88
N ASP A 20 -7.68 -1.45 -12.29
CA ASP A 20 -9.13 -1.46 -12.40
C ASP A 20 -9.77 -1.17 -11.02
N GLY A 21 -10.73 -0.25 -10.99
CA GLY A 21 -11.38 0.18 -9.75
C GLY A 21 -10.56 1.13 -8.86
N CYS A 22 -9.38 1.59 -9.29
CA CYS A 22 -8.57 2.52 -8.52
C CYS A 22 -9.26 3.90 -8.38
N THR A 23 -9.54 4.29 -7.14
CA THR A 23 -10.24 5.56 -6.82
C THR A 23 -9.28 6.69 -6.48
N ARG A 24 -8.10 6.35 -5.95
CA ARG A 24 -7.05 7.30 -5.58
C ARG A 24 -5.69 6.80 -6.06
N ASN A 25 -4.86 7.68 -6.55
CA ASN A 25 -3.50 7.31 -6.96
C ASN A 25 -2.47 8.36 -6.52
N ALA A 26 -1.20 7.95 -6.54
CA ALA A 26 -0.06 8.81 -6.31
C ALA A 26 1.04 8.53 -7.33
N THR A 27 1.89 9.52 -7.55
CA THR A 27 3.10 9.34 -8.35
C THR A 27 4.29 9.23 -7.41
N VAL A 28 5.05 8.16 -7.55
CA VAL A 28 6.28 7.90 -6.80
C VAL A 28 7.33 8.97 -7.15
N VAL A 29 7.98 9.49 -6.13
CA VAL A 29 9.13 10.38 -6.29
C VAL A 29 10.40 9.72 -5.76
N SER A 30 11.56 10.24 -6.14
CA SER A 30 12.83 9.68 -5.69
C SER A 30 12.94 9.67 -4.17
N GLY A 31 13.22 8.51 -3.59
CA GLY A 31 13.34 8.29 -2.14
C GLY A 31 12.04 7.91 -1.45
N ASP A 32 10.93 7.73 -2.19
CA ASP A 32 9.72 7.17 -1.61
C ASP A 32 9.90 5.68 -1.31
N THR A 33 9.31 5.26 -0.19
CA THR A 33 9.09 3.87 0.21
C THR A 33 7.59 3.64 0.34
N CYS A 34 7.12 2.38 0.40
CA CYS A 34 5.70 2.10 0.62
C CYS A 34 5.18 2.80 1.87
N ASP A 35 5.89 2.72 2.99
CA ASP A 35 5.48 3.38 4.22
C ASP A 35 5.47 4.91 4.12
N SER A 36 6.42 5.50 3.41
CA SER A 36 6.42 6.95 3.21
C SER A 36 5.23 7.40 2.37
N ILE A 37 4.87 6.63 1.34
CA ILE A 37 3.67 6.83 0.53
C ILE A 37 2.42 6.63 1.37
N SER A 38 2.36 5.55 2.15
CA SER A 38 1.23 5.23 3.03
C SER A 38 0.95 6.35 4.02
N ARG A 39 1.97 6.84 4.72
CA ARG A 39 1.85 7.97 5.66
C ARG A 39 1.42 9.26 4.96
N LYS A 40 2.03 9.56 3.82
CA LYS A 40 1.80 10.81 3.09
C LYS A 40 0.38 10.91 2.54
N TYR A 41 -0.17 9.80 2.08
CA TYR A 41 -1.46 9.78 1.40
C TYR A 41 -2.60 9.17 2.22
N GLY A 42 -2.33 8.73 3.45
CA GLY A 42 -3.35 8.16 4.34
C GLY A 42 -3.93 6.87 3.80
N VAL A 43 -3.09 5.89 3.53
CA VAL A 43 -3.44 4.53 3.12
C VAL A 43 -2.67 3.54 3.99
N SER A 44 -3.27 2.41 4.38
CA SER A 44 -2.51 1.41 5.14
C SER A 44 -1.44 0.78 4.27
N THR A 45 -0.31 0.38 4.89
CA THR A 45 0.78 -0.30 4.19
C THR A 45 0.28 -1.56 3.49
N TYR A 46 -0.58 -2.33 4.17
CA TYR A 46 -1.21 -3.52 3.61
C TYR A 46 -2.06 -3.22 2.36
N GLN A 47 -2.97 -2.23 2.45
CA GLN A 47 -3.81 -1.85 1.31
C GLN A 47 -2.97 -1.39 0.12
N LEU A 48 -1.95 -0.55 0.36
CA LEU A 48 -1.05 -0.09 -0.70
C LEU A 48 -0.37 -1.27 -1.40
N ALA A 49 0.17 -2.21 -0.65
CA ALA A 49 0.82 -3.40 -1.21
C ALA A 49 -0.17 -4.24 -2.02
N LEU A 50 -1.34 -4.53 -1.44
CA LEU A 50 -2.34 -5.41 -2.04
C LEU A 50 -2.89 -4.87 -3.37
N VAL A 51 -3.26 -3.59 -3.42
CA VAL A 51 -3.86 -3.00 -4.64
C VAL A 51 -2.85 -2.74 -5.75
N ASN A 52 -1.54 -2.94 -5.48
CA ASN A 52 -0.46 -2.80 -6.44
C ASN A 52 0.37 -4.08 -6.61
N ASP A 53 -0.13 -5.23 -6.19
CA ASP A 53 0.59 -6.51 -6.16
C ASP A 53 1.19 -6.92 -7.51
N ALA A 54 0.58 -6.50 -8.61
CA ALA A 54 1.09 -6.75 -9.96
C ALA A 54 2.29 -5.86 -10.34
N THR A 55 2.57 -4.79 -9.59
CA THR A 55 3.54 -3.75 -9.96
C THR A 55 4.54 -3.39 -8.87
N ILE A 56 4.21 -3.65 -7.62
CA ILE A 56 5.09 -3.47 -6.46
C ILE A 56 5.42 -4.86 -5.93
N ASP A 57 6.71 -5.14 -5.70
CA ASP A 57 7.12 -6.38 -5.06
C ASP A 57 6.86 -6.35 -3.55
N GLU A 58 6.98 -7.51 -2.92
CA GLU A 58 6.71 -7.70 -1.50
C GLU A 58 7.59 -6.86 -0.57
N ASN A 59 8.79 -6.46 -1.05
CA ASN A 59 9.75 -5.66 -0.29
C ASN A 59 9.63 -4.16 -0.57
N CYS A 60 8.77 -3.76 -1.51
CA CYS A 60 8.66 -2.37 -1.99
C CYS A 60 9.96 -1.76 -2.51
N ASP A 61 10.95 -2.56 -2.91
CA ASP A 61 12.25 -2.09 -3.34
C ASP A 61 12.35 -1.82 -4.86
N ASN A 62 11.30 -2.19 -5.60
CA ASN A 62 11.18 -1.96 -7.04
C ASN A 62 10.45 -0.66 -7.42
N LEU A 63 10.12 0.21 -6.46
CA LEU A 63 9.48 1.50 -6.74
C LEU A 63 10.36 2.38 -7.63
N GLN A 64 9.75 2.95 -8.69
CA GLN A 64 10.47 3.83 -9.62
C GLN A 64 9.90 5.24 -9.60
N PRO A 65 10.73 6.29 -9.57
CA PRO A 65 10.27 7.66 -9.75
C PRO A 65 9.45 7.81 -11.03
N GLY A 66 8.26 8.42 -10.91
CA GLY A 66 7.31 8.54 -12.02
C GLY A 66 6.32 7.38 -12.15
N GLN A 67 6.51 6.27 -11.43
CA GLN A 67 5.52 5.19 -11.34
C GLN A 67 4.24 5.72 -10.69
N VAL A 68 3.09 5.33 -11.23
CA VAL A 68 1.80 5.61 -10.62
C VAL A 68 1.37 4.39 -9.81
N VAL A 69 1.05 4.60 -8.55
CA VAL A 69 0.57 3.58 -7.63
C VAL A 69 -0.87 3.88 -7.22
N CYS A 70 -1.68 2.85 -7.07
CA CYS A 70 -3.03 2.94 -6.56
C CYS A 70 -3.00 3.03 -5.03
N LEU A 71 -3.83 3.89 -4.45
CA LEU A 71 -3.92 4.06 -3.00
C LEU A 71 -5.17 3.40 -2.43
N GLY A 72 -6.21 3.18 -3.25
CA GLY A 72 -7.45 2.58 -2.81
C GLY A 72 -8.35 2.22 -3.98
N ILE A 73 -9.20 1.24 -3.76
CA ILE A 73 -10.20 0.76 -4.73
C ILE A 73 -11.61 1.01 -4.21
N GLU A 74 -12.57 1.08 -5.11
CA GLU A 74 -13.96 1.34 -4.79
C GLU A 74 -14.49 0.36 -3.74
N GLU A 75 -15.19 0.86 -2.72
CA GLU A 75 -15.76 0.12 -1.59
C GLU A 75 -14.74 -0.52 -0.62
N HIS A 76 -13.43 -0.45 -0.92
CA HIS A 76 -12.37 -1.08 -0.12
C HIS A 76 -11.21 -0.09 0.11
N ASP A 77 -11.51 1.12 0.53
CA ASP A 77 -10.51 2.17 0.73
C ASP A 77 -10.53 2.69 2.18
N CYS A 78 -9.72 2.08 3.03
CA CYS A 78 -9.52 2.56 4.39
C CYS A 78 -8.70 3.85 4.38
N THR A 79 -9.33 4.95 4.75
CA THR A 79 -8.68 6.27 4.85
C THR A 79 -8.41 6.71 6.29
N LYS A 80 -8.92 5.96 7.29
CA LYS A 80 -8.62 6.22 8.70
C LYS A 80 -7.46 5.33 9.13
N VAL A 81 -6.28 5.90 9.13
CA VAL A 81 -5.04 5.16 9.35
C VAL A 81 -4.24 5.68 10.53
N TYR A 82 -3.40 4.83 11.08
CA TYR A 82 -2.47 5.13 12.16
C TYR A 82 -1.06 4.69 11.78
N THR A 83 -0.07 5.50 12.05
CA THR A 83 1.34 5.12 11.88
C THR A 83 1.88 4.60 13.20
N VAL A 84 2.36 3.38 13.21
CA VAL A 84 2.94 2.71 14.39
C VAL A 84 4.16 3.47 14.87
N VAL A 85 4.24 3.71 16.18
CA VAL A 85 5.39 4.31 16.85
C VAL A 85 5.99 3.32 17.86
N ALA A 86 7.15 3.67 18.41
CA ALA A 86 7.82 2.83 19.40
C ALA A 86 6.91 2.56 20.62
N ASP A 87 6.96 1.34 21.12
CA ASP A 87 6.18 0.84 22.27
C ASP A 87 4.67 0.71 22.03
N ASP A 88 4.19 0.85 20.78
CA ASP A 88 2.80 0.55 20.46
C ASP A 88 2.49 -0.94 20.60
N THR A 89 1.25 -1.22 20.98
CA THR A 89 0.67 -2.56 21.02
C THR A 89 -0.71 -2.54 20.35
N CYS A 90 -1.18 -3.67 19.86
CA CYS A 90 -2.52 -3.75 19.29
C CYS A 90 -3.59 -3.34 20.31
N ASP A 91 -3.44 -3.70 21.58
CA ASP A 91 -4.36 -3.30 22.65
C ASP A 91 -4.44 -1.78 22.79
N TYR A 92 -3.31 -1.10 22.77
CA TYR A 92 -3.26 0.37 22.84
C TYR A 92 -3.93 1.00 21.62
N ILE A 93 -3.64 0.49 20.42
CA ILE A 93 -4.23 0.98 19.16
C ILE A 93 -5.74 0.79 19.17
N GLN A 94 -6.22 -0.40 19.53
CA GLN A 94 -7.65 -0.72 19.63
C GLN A 94 -8.38 0.21 20.60
N GLN A 95 -7.84 0.41 21.79
CA GLN A 95 -8.42 1.30 22.80
C GLN A 95 -8.45 2.75 22.32
N THR A 96 -7.39 3.21 21.67
CA THR A 96 -7.27 4.59 21.20
C THR A 96 -8.28 4.90 20.10
N TYR A 97 -8.52 3.96 19.20
CA TYR A 97 -9.41 4.16 18.05
C TYR A 97 -10.81 3.59 18.24
N GLY A 98 -11.05 2.89 19.36
CA GLY A 98 -12.36 2.31 19.67
C GLY A 98 -12.76 1.19 18.72
N ILE A 99 -11.81 0.40 18.24
CA ILE A 99 -12.02 -0.72 17.32
C ILE A 99 -11.84 -2.07 18.03
N SER A 100 -12.55 -3.09 17.57
CA SER A 100 -12.43 -4.44 18.10
C SER A 100 -11.17 -5.13 17.58
N ASN A 101 -10.77 -6.18 18.30
CA ASN A 101 -9.72 -7.09 17.84
C ASN A 101 -10.01 -7.61 16.43
N GLU A 102 -11.22 -8.13 16.22
CA GLU A 102 -11.67 -8.66 14.93
C GLU A 102 -11.58 -7.62 13.81
N THR A 103 -11.97 -6.36 14.09
CA THR A 103 -11.89 -5.27 13.11
C THR A 103 -10.46 -4.92 12.77
N LEU A 104 -9.57 -4.83 13.78
CA LEU A 104 -8.16 -4.51 13.54
C LEU A 104 -7.49 -5.57 12.65
N TRP A 105 -7.70 -6.86 12.94
CA TRP A 105 -7.14 -7.97 12.15
C TRP A 105 -7.80 -8.09 10.76
N SER A 106 -9.10 -7.87 10.66
CA SER A 106 -9.79 -7.86 9.36
C SER A 106 -9.23 -6.80 8.42
N ASN A 107 -8.94 -5.61 8.97
CA ASN A 107 -8.44 -4.48 8.20
C ASN A 107 -6.93 -4.54 7.94
N ASN A 108 -6.20 -5.34 8.73
CA ASN A 108 -4.75 -5.50 8.65
C ASN A 108 -4.36 -6.98 8.80
N PRO A 109 -4.68 -7.82 7.78
CA PRO A 109 -4.47 -9.26 7.86
C PRO A 109 -3.00 -9.69 7.99
N GLN A 110 -2.05 -8.79 7.76
CA GLN A 110 -0.62 -9.03 7.96
C GLN A 110 -0.23 -9.09 9.44
N ILE A 111 -1.06 -8.55 10.35
CA ILE A 111 -0.79 -8.64 11.80
C ILE A 111 -0.99 -10.08 12.25
N ASP A 112 0.00 -10.65 12.92
CA ASP A 112 -0.11 -11.99 13.49
C ASP A 112 -0.96 -12.03 14.76
N ASP A 113 -1.33 -13.22 15.21
CA ASP A 113 -2.19 -13.41 16.39
C ASP A 113 -1.57 -12.87 17.69
N ALA A 114 -0.25 -12.78 17.76
CA ALA A 114 0.49 -12.28 18.92
C ALA A 114 0.67 -10.76 18.89
N CYS A 115 0.43 -10.12 17.74
CA CYS A 115 0.70 -8.71 17.51
C CYS A 115 2.16 -8.31 17.82
N ASP A 116 3.11 -9.17 17.50
CA ASP A 116 4.53 -8.90 17.72
C ASP A 116 5.30 -8.57 16.44
N ASN A 117 4.58 -8.55 15.31
CA ASN A 117 5.11 -8.24 14.00
C ASN A 117 4.78 -6.84 13.48
N ILE A 118 4.08 -5.99 14.25
CA ILE A 118 3.92 -4.58 13.90
C ILE A 118 5.24 -3.84 14.11
N TYR A 119 5.58 -2.91 13.21
CA TYR A 119 6.86 -2.19 13.28
C TYR A 119 6.69 -0.68 13.19
N VAL A 120 7.68 0.04 13.74
CA VAL A 120 7.70 1.51 13.73
C VAL A 120 7.72 2.03 12.29
N GLY A 121 6.72 2.85 11.95
CA GLY A 121 6.58 3.41 10.61
C GLY A 121 5.53 2.70 9.75
N GLU A 122 5.13 1.49 10.10
CA GLU A 122 4.00 0.81 9.45
C GLU A 122 2.73 1.64 9.58
N VAL A 123 1.87 1.59 8.57
CA VAL A 123 0.60 2.31 8.58
C VAL A 123 -0.55 1.32 8.60
N LEU A 124 -1.29 1.31 9.70
CA LEU A 124 -2.41 0.42 9.93
C LEU A 124 -3.76 1.10 9.63
N CYS A 125 -4.70 0.35 9.08
CA CYS A 125 -6.09 0.77 9.00
C CYS A 125 -6.74 0.64 10.39
N VAL A 126 -7.25 1.76 10.90
CA VAL A 126 -7.90 1.86 12.22
C VAL A 126 -9.35 2.36 12.11
N ASP A 127 -10.00 2.06 11.00
CA ASP A 127 -11.43 2.35 10.83
C ASP A 127 -12.28 1.36 11.62
N THR A 128 -13.47 1.82 12.02
CA THR A 128 -14.47 1.00 12.73
C THR A 128 -15.23 0.08 11.78
N GLU A 129 -15.20 0.36 10.49
CA GLU A 129 -15.73 -0.53 9.46
C GLU A 129 -14.71 -1.60 9.11
N SER A 130 -15.17 -2.81 8.83
CA SER A 130 -14.32 -3.89 8.35
C SER A 130 -14.28 -3.90 6.83
N TYR A 131 -13.10 -3.87 6.27
CA TYR A 131 -12.88 -3.95 4.84
C TYR A 131 -12.53 -5.39 4.44
N THR A 132 -13.22 -5.90 3.42
CA THR A 132 -12.88 -7.18 2.81
C THR A 132 -12.21 -6.90 1.49
N TYR A 133 -10.89 -7.00 1.46
CA TYR A 133 -10.15 -6.76 0.22
C TYR A 133 -10.38 -7.89 -0.78
N PRO A 134 -10.65 -7.57 -2.07
CA PRO A 134 -10.80 -8.60 -3.09
C PRO A 134 -9.52 -9.44 -3.16
N GLN A 135 -9.69 -10.75 -3.14
CA GLN A 135 -8.59 -11.71 -3.30
C GLN A 135 -8.15 -11.70 -4.76
N TYR A 136 -7.20 -10.84 -5.14
CA TYR A 136 -6.66 -10.85 -6.50
C TYR A 136 -5.83 -12.10 -6.80
N ASN A 137 -5.26 -12.72 -5.77
CA ASN A 137 -4.57 -14.00 -5.89
C ASN A 137 -4.50 -14.66 -4.51
N GLU A 138 -5.13 -15.83 -4.36
CA GLU A 138 -5.11 -16.60 -3.11
C GLU A 138 -3.67 -16.96 -2.68
N THR A 139 -2.76 -17.09 -3.63
CA THR A 139 -1.34 -17.34 -3.38
C THR A 139 -0.67 -16.11 -2.76
N LEU A 140 -1.03 -14.90 -3.21
CA LEU A 140 -0.48 -13.65 -2.68
C LEU A 140 -1.07 -13.34 -1.31
N TYR A 141 -2.39 -13.53 -1.12
CA TYR A 141 -3.02 -13.38 0.20
C TYR A 141 -2.34 -14.25 1.24
N ASN A 142 -2.11 -15.53 0.92
CA ASN A 142 -1.40 -16.45 1.79
C ASN A 142 0.08 -16.05 1.97
N ALA A 143 0.73 -15.51 0.94
CA ALA A 143 2.09 -15.00 1.04
C ALA A 143 2.16 -13.75 1.93
N LEU A 144 1.26 -12.79 1.79
CA LEU A 144 1.22 -11.55 2.59
C LEU A 144 0.71 -11.78 4.02
N ALA A 145 -0.19 -12.76 4.23
CA ALA A 145 -0.65 -13.13 5.57
C ALA A 145 0.40 -13.93 6.36
N TYR A 146 1.40 -14.50 5.70
CA TYR A 146 2.44 -15.33 6.30
C TYR A 146 3.87 -14.85 6.02
N THR A 147 4.06 -13.94 5.08
CA THR A 147 5.34 -13.30 4.87
C THR A 147 5.30 -11.89 5.42
N TYR A 148 5.98 -11.70 6.51
CA TYR A 148 6.64 -10.47 6.87
C TYR A 148 6.84 -9.62 5.61
N LEU A 149 6.29 -8.42 5.55
CA LEU A 149 6.93 -7.40 4.76
C LEU A 149 8.32 -7.23 5.40
N PRO A 150 9.41 -7.65 4.74
CA PRO A 150 10.69 -7.66 5.40
C PRO A 150 10.99 -6.24 5.84
N TYR A 151 11.29 -6.16 7.08
CA TYR A 151 11.87 -5.07 7.80
C TYR A 151 12.83 -4.29 6.91
N CYS A 152 12.49 -3.09 6.49
CA CYS A 152 13.47 -2.15 5.98
C CYS A 152 14.26 -1.64 7.19
N ASP A 153 15.18 -2.49 7.71
CA ASP A 153 16.22 -2.08 8.62
C ASP A 153 17.31 -1.36 7.82
N GLU A 154 17.48 -0.11 8.09
CA GLU A 154 18.53 0.90 7.99
C GLU A 154 18.14 2.15 7.23
#